data_7aee2b265727cd885506708686ba85cb
#
_entry.id   7aee2b265727cd885506708686ba85cb
#
_cell.length_a   1.000
_cell.length_b   1.000
_cell.length_c   1.000
_cell.angle_alpha   90.00
_cell.angle_beta   90.00
_cell.angle_gamma   90.00
#
_symmetry.space_group_name_H-M   'P 1'
#
loop_
_entity.id
_entity.type
_entity.pdbx_description
1 polymer ?
#
loop_
_entity_poly.entity_id
_entity_poly.type
_entity_poly.pdbx_seq_one_letter_code
_entity_poly.pdbx_strand_id
1 'polypeptide(L)'
;MKKVCSILLVVALCVSMAACGSKNKEKKQVNAIVRTMGNSTSLPSAVNVFSTTDLEGNTVTNDIFSKADLTVVNFWGTFCNPCIDEMPDLAKWAQEMPENVQMLGAMVDVESADSDEYALAQQIVEKTGVTYENVIAVGAFDQFINKLAGVPTTVFIDKNGKVVGEPVVGAKVEEYKKQVEDYLNEQK
;
A
#
# COMPACT_ATOMS: atom_id res chain seq x y z
N MET A 1 -14.59 -65.75 36.66
CA MET A 1 -15.72 -66.70 36.55
C MET A 1 -16.55 -66.28 35.40
N LYS A 2 -16.64 -67.18 34.41
CA LYS A 2 -17.76 -67.44 33.46
C LYS A 2 -18.10 -66.29 32.52
N LYS A 3 -17.71 -66.45 31.28
CA LYS A 3 -18.36 -67.25 30.16
C LYS A 3 -19.42 -66.36 29.48
N VAL A 4 -19.36 -66.20 28.25
CA VAL A 4 -19.62 -66.91 26.96
C VAL A 4 -20.62 -66.09 26.17
N CYS A 5 -20.46 -65.92 24.97
CA CYS A 5 -20.78 -66.42 23.66
C CYS A 5 -21.53 -65.37 22.86
N SER A 6 -21.01 -64.99 21.77
CA SER A 6 -21.22 -65.60 20.44
C SER A 6 -22.63 -65.33 19.86
N ILE A 7 -22.71 -64.74 18.71
CA ILE A 7 -23.25 -65.32 17.48
C ILE A 7 -23.41 -64.22 16.43
N LEU A 8 -22.75 -64.48 15.32
CA LEU A 8 -22.93 -64.00 13.94
C LEU A 8 -24.37 -63.73 13.51
N LEU A 9 -24.60 -62.75 12.74
CA LEU A 9 -25.38 -62.87 11.51
C LEU A 9 -24.91 -61.89 10.46
N VAL A 10 -24.44 -62.49 9.38
CA VAL A 10 -24.16 -61.89 8.07
C VAL A 10 -25.49 -61.67 7.35
N VAL A 11 -25.76 -60.47 6.88
CA VAL A 11 -26.63 -60.28 5.74
C VAL A 11 -25.96 -59.27 4.80
N ALA A 12 -25.44 -59.83 3.76
CA ALA A 12 -25.07 -59.10 2.55
C ALA A 12 -26.36 -58.80 1.77
N LEU A 13 -26.54 -57.55 1.40
CA LEU A 13 -27.34 -57.21 0.24
C LEU A 13 -26.70 -56.04 -0.52
N CYS A 14 -26.23 -56.39 -1.68
CA CYS A 14 -25.90 -55.47 -2.78
C CYS A 14 -27.14 -54.70 -3.22
N VAL A 15 -27.01 -53.38 -3.43
CA VAL A 15 -27.70 -52.70 -4.55
C VAL A 15 -26.87 -51.48 -4.94
N SER A 16 -26.22 -51.61 -6.05
CA SER A 16 -26.13 -50.77 -7.24
C SER A 16 -26.20 -49.26 -7.10
N MET A 17 -25.09 -48.66 -7.42
CA MET A 17 -24.86 -47.60 -8.43
C MET A 17 -25.97 -46.58 -8.69
N ALA A 18 -25.67 -45.33 -8.26
CA ALA A 18 -25.90 -44.16 -9.09
C ALA A 18 -24.86 -43.09 -8.70
N ALA A 19 -23.67 -43.23 -9.23
CA ALA A 19 -22.72 -42.15 -9.25
C ALA A 19 -23.02 -41.33 -10.49
N CYS A 20 -23.36 -40.07 -10.33
CA CYS A 20 -22.99 -38.97 -11.25
C CYS A 20 -23.60 -37.68 -10.73
N GLY A 21 -22.76 -36.70 -10.42
CA GLY A 21 -23.26 -35.33 -10.34
C GLY A 21 -22.68 -34.39 -9.31
N SER A 22 -21.68 -34.78 -8.52
CA SER A 22 -21.20 -33.84 -7.47
C SER A 22 -19.82 -33.24 -7.69
N LYS A 23 -19.02 -33.71 -8.62
CA LYS A 23 -17.64 -33.18 -8.81
C LYS A 23 -17.55 -31.86 -9.57
N ASN A 24 -18.63 -31.43 -10.27
CA ASN A 24 -18.60 -30.18 -11.03
C ASN A 24 -19.03 -28.95 -10.24
N LYS A 25 -19.76 -29.12 -9.13
CA LYS A 25 -20.14 -27.97 -8.27
C LYS A 25 -19.00 -27.55 -7.33
N GLU A 26 -18.24 -28.50 -6.79
CA GLU A 26 -17.06 -28.18 -5.95
C GLU A 26 -15.94 -27.52 -6.76
N LYS A 27 -15.64 -28.03 -7.97
CA LYS A 27 -14.63 -27.37 -8.82
C LYS A 27 -15.03 -25.96 -9.27
N LYS A 28 -16.34 -25.70 -9.44
CA LYS A 28 -16.82 -24.35 -9.80
C LYS A 28 -16.77 -23.38 -8.63
N GLN A 29 -16.98 -23.88 -7.41
CA GLN A 29 -16.92 -23.07 -6.19
C GLN A 29 -15.47 -22.78 -5.78
N VAL A 30 -14.57 -23.76 -5.88
CA VAL A 30 -13.13 -23.60 -5.64
C VAL A 30 -12.51 -22.66 -6.67
N ASN A 31 -12.89 -22.77 -7.97
CA ASN A 31 -12.43 -21.83 -9.00
C ASN A 31 -12.99 -20.40 -8.84
N ALA A 32 -14.17 -20.25 -8.26
CA ALA A 32 -14.71 -18.92 -7.92
C ALA A 32 -13.95 -18.33 -6.73
N ILE A 33 -13.65 -19.12 -5.69
CA ILE A 33 -12.87 -18.69 -4.51
C ILE A 33 -11.42 -18.38 -4.91
N VAL A 34 -10.80 -19.21 -5.76
CA VAL A 34 -9.43 -18.96 -6.26
C VAL A 34 -9.37 -17.72 -7.17
N ARG A 35 -10.47 -17.39 -7.89
CA ARG A 35 -10.56 -16.14 -8.66
C ARG A 35 -10.83 -14.91 -7.80
N THR A 36 -11.41 -15.08 -6.59
CA THR A 36 -11.62 -13.99 -5.63
C THR A 36 -10.39 -13.79 -4.73
N MET A 37 -9.51 -14.79 -4.64
CA MET A 37 -8.15 -14.69 -4.07
C MET A 37 -7.12 -14.38 -5.15
N GLY A 38 -7.53 -13.82 -6.26
CA GLY A 38 -6.65 -13.26 -7.27
C GLY A 38 -5.79 -12.21 -6.58
N ASN A 39 -4.50 -12.50 -6.49
CA ASN A 39 -3.45 -11.61 -6.05
C ASN A 39 -3.59 -10.29 -6.81
N SER A 40 -4.35 -9.35 -6.27
CA SER A 40 -4.43 -8.00 -6.82
C SER A 40 -3.06 -7.37 -6.57
N THR A 41 -2.23 -7.37 -7.59
CA THR A 41 -0.95 -6.66 -7.62
C THR A 41 -1.17 -5.14 -7.69
N SER A 42 -2.42 -4.68 -7.78
CA SER A 42 -2.76 -3.26 -7.78
C SER A 42 -2.58 -2.65 -6.38
N LEU A 43 -2.14 -1.41 -6.35
CA LEU A 43 -2.11 -0.61 -5.13
C LEU A 43 -3.53 -0.46 -4.54
N PRO A 44 -3.66 -0.15 -3.25
CA PRO A 44 -4.95 0.18 -2.63
C PRO A 44 -5.61 1.36 -3.35
N SER A 45 -6.93 1.35 -3.42
CA SER A 45 -7.71 2.46 -4.01
C SER A 45 -7.91 3.64 -3.06
N ALA A 46 -7.59 3.47 -1.78
CA ALA A 46 -7.68 4.51 -0.77
C ALA A 46 -6.74 4.20 0.40
N VAL A 47 -6.40 5.23 1.16
CA VAL A 47 -5.60 5.10 2.39
C VAL A 47 -6.51 4.69 3.55
N ASN A 48 -6.09 3.68 4.32
CA ASN A 48 -6.75 3.34 5.58
C ASN A 48 -6.53 4.44 6.63
N VAL A 49 -7.38 4.45 7.67
CA VAL A 49 -7.16 5.32 8.83
C VAL A 49 -5.81 4.98 9.47
N PHE A 50 -4.99 6.00 9.73
CA PHE A 50 -3.68 5.85 10.36
C PHE A 50 -3.39 6.97 11.35
N SER A 51 -2.40 6.71 12.18
CA SER A 51 -1.68 7.71 12.99
C SER A 51 -0.21 7.34 12.95
N THR A 52 0.64 8.30 12.62
CA THR A 52 2.10 8.11 12.51
C THR A 52 2.84 9.33 13.03
N THR A 53 4.16 9.35 12.90
CA THR A 53 5.04 10.43 13.34
C THR A 53 5.82 10.99 12.16
N ASP A 54 5.97 12.31 12.09
CA ASP A 54 6.83 12.98 11.12
C ASP A 54 8.29 13.08 11.62
N LEU A 55 9.18 13.66 10.80
CA LEU A 55 10.59 13.88 11.15
C LEU A 55 10.83 14.99 12.21
N GLU A 56 9.79 15.70 12.64
CA GLU A 56 9.82 16.70 13.70
C GLU A 56 9.26 16.15 15.02
N GLY A 57 8.78 14.89 15.02
CA GLY A 57 8.19 14.23 16.18
C GLY A 57 6.70 14.52 16.39
N ASN A 58 6.03 15.17 15.43
CA ASN A 58 4.61 15.45 15.51
C ASN A 58 3.78 14.24 15.08
N THR A 59 2.57 14.13 15.66
CA THR A 59 1.59 13.12 15.22
C THR A 59 0.90 13.56 13.93
N VAL A 60 0.89 12.69 12.93
CA VAL A 60 0.23 12.88 11.64
C VAL A 60 -0.86 11.83 11.45
N THR A 61 -2.03 12.27 11.02
CA THR A 61 -3.21 11.42 10.78
C THR A 61 -3.73 11.61 9.35
N ASN A 62 -4.80 10.88 9.00
CA ASN A 62 -5.50 11.06 7.72
C ASN A 62 -5.91 12.51 7.42
N ASP A 63 -6.01 13.38 8.44
CA ASP A 63 -6.38 14.77 8.25
C ASP A 63 -5.38 15.53 7.37
N ILE A 64 -4.16 15.00 7.20
CA ILE A 64 -3.17 15.58 6.30
C ILE A 64 -3.70 15.69 4.87
N PHE A 65 -4.46 14.71 4.39
CA PHE A 65 -5.00 14.75 3.03
C PHE A 65 -6.04 15.85 2.83
N SER A 66 -6.75 16.24 3.89
CA SER A 66 -7.76 17.31 3.81
C SER A 66 -7.16 18.73 3.68
N LYS A 67 -5.84 18.87 3.85
CA LYS A 67 -5.15 20.16 3.77
C LYS A 67 -5.01 20.68 2.32
N ALA A 68 -5.14 19.79 1.31
CA ALA A 68 -5.05 20.13 -0.11
C ALA A 68 -6.03 19.29 -0.94
N ASP A 69 -6.35 19.71 -2.16
CA ASP A 69 -7.20 18.91 -3.06
C ASP A 69 -6.47 17.65 -3.54
N LEU A 70 -5.13 17.72 -3.64
CA LEU A 70 -4.28 16.62 -4.05
C LEU A 70 -3.00 16.57 -3.20
N THR A 71 -2.65 15.37 -2.73
CA THR A 71 -1.37 15.08 -2.07
C THR A 71 -0.55 14.15 -2.94
N VAL A 72 0.66 14.57 -3.31
CA VAL A 72 1.67 13.75 -3.97
C VAL A 72 2.46 13.02 -2.90
N VAL A 73 2.25 11.70 -2.75
CA VAL A 73 2.93 10.88 -1.75
C VAL A 73 4.10 10.15 -2.40
N ASN A 74 5.31 10.52 -2.04
CA ASN A 74 6.54 9.87 -2.51
C ASN A 74 7.04 8.86 -1.47
N PHE A 75 6.98 7.57 -1.79
CA PHE A 75 7.53 6.50 -0.97
C PHE A 75 9.03 6.37 -1.24
N TRP A 76 9.84 6.53 -0.19
CA TRP A 76 11.29 6.50 -0.27
C TRP A 76 11.92 5.79 0.94
N GLY A 77 13.22 5.49 0.86
CA GLY A 77 13.96 4.89 1.97
C GLY A 77 15.37 5.46 2.08
N THR A 78 15.95 5.40 3.27
CA THR A 78 17.30 5.93 3.56
C THR A 78 18.39 5.19 2.79
N PHE A 79 18.13 3.95 2.38
CA PHE A 79 19.01 3.11 1.55
C PHE A 79 18.88 3.37 0.04
N CYS A 80 17.91 4.20 -0.37
CA CYS A 80 17.53 4.34 -1.77
C CYS A 80 18.26 5.51 -2.44
N ASN A 81 19.38 5.28 -3.08
CA ASN A 81 20.14 6.31 -3.79
C ASN A 81 19.30 7.08 -4.83
N PRO A 82 18.52 6.43 -5.73
CA PRO A 82 17.70 7.17 -6.69
C PRO A 82 16.64 8.06 -6.02
N CYS A 83 16.13 7.66 -4.83
CA CYS A 83 15.20 8.49 -4.08
C CYS A 83 15.89 9.77 -3.59
N ILE A 84 17.10 9.62 -3.03
CA ILE A 84 17.89 10.74 -2.50
C ILE A 84 18.32 11.68 -3.63
N ASP A 85 18.67 11.13 -4.79
CA ASP A 85 19.12 11.89 -5.97
C ASP A 85 17.98 12.78 -6.53
N GLU A 86 16.70 12.35 -6.46
CA GLU A 86 15.58 13.17 -6.95
C GLU A 86 15.09 14.23 -5.93
N MET A 87 15.43 14.10 -4.64
CA MET A 87 14.93 14.98 -3.59
C MET A 87 15.18 16.47 -3.80
N PRO A 88 16.34 16.94 -4.30
CA PRO A 88 16.52 18.37 -4.58
C PRO A 88 15.53 18.90 -5.63
N ASP A 89 15.19 18.11 -6.65
CA ASP A 89 14.20 18.49 -7.66
C ASP A 89 12.78 18.47 -7.07
N LEU A 90 12.47 17.49 -6.21
CA LEU A 90 11.20 17.44 -5.46
C LEU A 90 11.07 18.63 -4.51
N ALA A 91 12.14 18.99 -3.79
CA ALA A 91 12.14 20.13 -2.88
C ALA A 91 11.85 21.44 -3.62
N LYS A 92 12.47 21.63 -4.78
CA LYS A 92 12.19 22.78 -5.64
C LYS A 92 10.76 22.78 -6.15
N TRP A 93 10.30 21.66 -6.69
CA TRP A 93 8.95 21.52 -7.22
C TRP A 93 7.88 21.74 -6.15
N ALA A 94 8.08 21.24 -4.94
CA ALA A 94 7.15 21.43 -3.82
C ALA A 94 6.90 22.91 -3.50
N GLN A 95 7.91 23.78 -3.70
CA GLN A 95 7.78 25.23 -3.52
C GLN A 95 7.06 25.90 -4.67
N GLU A 96 7.00 25.28 -5.84
CA GLU A 96 6.36 25.79 -7.06
C GLU A 96 4.93 25.23 -7.25
N MET A 97 4.49 24.28 -6.39
CA MET A 97 3.16 23.68 -6.47
C MET A 97 2.05 24.71 -6.24
N PRO A 98 0.89 24.54 -6.91
CA PRO A 98 -0.30 25.31 -6.59
C PRO A 98 -0.72 25.11 -5.12
N GLU A 99 -1.34 26.12 -4.50
CA GLU A 99 -1.74 26.09 -3.06
C GLU A 99 -2.67 24.90 -2.71
N ASN A 100 -3.39 24.37 -3.69
CA ASN A 100 -4.27 23.21 -3.50
C ASN A 100 -3.60 21.85 -3.78
N VAL A 101 -2.27 21.83 -3.93
CA VAL A 101 -1.45 20.62 -4.08
C VAL A 101 -0.34 20.62 -3.04
N GLN A 102 -0.14 19.50 -2.37
CA GLN A 102 0.96 19.32 -1.42
C GLN A 102 1.78 18.08 -1.70
N MET A 103 3.00 18.04 -1.18
CA MET A 103 3.86 16.87 -1.20
C MET A 103 4.00 16.27 0.19
N LEU A 104 4.07 14.94 0.25
CA LEU A 104 4.31 14.15 1.46
C LEU A 104 5.36 13.09 1.16
N GLY A 105 6.45 13.06 1.91
CA GLY A 105 7.40 11.94 1.91
C GLY A 105 6.92 10.83 2.84
N ALA A 106 7.04 9.58 2.41
CA ALA A 106 6.63 8.40 3.18
C ALA A 106 7.82 7.43 3.28
N MET A 107 8.46 7.37 4.46
CA MET A 107 9.69 6.60 4.70
C MET A 107 9.37 5.13 4.94
N VAL A 108 9.83 4.25 4.05
CA VAL A 108 9.45 2.82 4.08
C VAL A 108 10.33 1.94 4.96
N ASP A 109 11.49 2.43 5.40
CA ASP A 109 12.48 1.72 6.20
C ASP A 109 12.66 2.27 7.62
N VAL A 110 11.94 3.34 7.98
CA VAL A 110 11.96 3.92 9.33
C VAL A 110 10.83 3.30 10.13
N GLU A 111 11.16 2.55 11.19
CA GLU A 111 10.17 1.86 12.03
C GLU A 111 9.68 2.70 13.21
N SER A 112 10.56 3.59 13.73
CA SER A 112 10.23 4.46 14.88
C SER A 112 11.12 5.69 14.91
N ALA A 113 10.71 6.70 15.70
CA ALA A 113 11.50 7.91 15.91
C ALA A 113 12.81 7.68 16.70
N ASP A 114 12.99 6.49 17.29
CA ASP A 114 14.19 6.11 18.03
C ASP A 114 15.19 5.31 17.18
N SER A 115 14.87 5.03 15.90
CA SER A 115 15.74 4.23 15.05
C SER A 115 16.90 5.03 14.44
N ASP A 116 17.97 4.33 14.07
CA ASP A 116 19.11 4.94 13.38
C ASP A 116 18.71 5.49 12.00
N GLU A 117 17.76 4.82 11.34
CA GLU A 117 17.19 5.24 10.05
C GLU A 117 16.43 6.56 10.18
N TYR A 118 15.75 6.81 11.30
CA TYR A 118 15.09 8.10 11.55
C TYR A 118 16.10 9.25 11.61
N ALA A 119 17.19 9.07 12.38
CA ALA A 119 18.25 10.07 12.45
C ALA A 119 18.95 10.27 11.08
N LEU A 120 19.11 9.19 10.31
CA LEU A 120 19.66 9.26 8.96
C LEU A 120 18.71 9.98 8.00
N ALA A 121 17.40 9.71 8.08
CA ALA A 121 16.39 10.40 7.28
C ALA A 121 16.38 11.91 7.53
N GLN A 122 16.49 12.36 8.79
CA GLN A 122 16.62 13.78 9.13
C GLN A 122 17.83 14.43 8.43
N GLN A 123 18.99 13.75 8.44
CA GLN A 123 20.20 14.26 7.79
C GLN A 123 20.05 14.31 6.25
N ILE A 124 19.37 13.32 5.65
CA ILE A 124 19.10 13.29 4.21
C ILE A 124 18.20 14.47 3.82
N VAL A 125 17.09 14.65 4.52
CA VAL A 125 16.12 15.72 4.28
C VAL A 125 16.77 17.09 4.41
N GLU A 126 17.56 17.33 5.46
CA GLU A 126 18.32 18.57 5.65
C GLU A 126 19.29 18.82 4.49
N LYS A 127 20.05 17.80 4.09
CA LYS A 127 21.08 17.88 3.07
C LYS A 127 20.56 18.10 1.66
N THR A 128 19.36 17.59 1.38
CA THR A 128 18.68 17.71 0.08
C THR A 128 17.78 18.94 -0.02
N GLY A 129 17.62 19.68 1.06
CA GLY A 129 16.82 20.90 1.11
C GLY A 129 15.31 20.67 1.07
N VAL A 130 14.86 19.45 1.39
CA VAL A 130 13.44 19.10 1.48
C VAL A 130 12.79 19.86 2.65
N THR A 131 11.66 20.52 2.38
CA THR A 131 10.88 21.28 3.37
C THR A 131 9.45 20.77 3.51
N TYR A 132 9.01 19.85 2.65
CA TYR A 132 7.71 19.20 2.79
C TYR A 132 7.76 18.11 3.86
N GLU A 133 6.59 17.81 4.40
CA GLU A 133 6.42 16.86 5.51
C GLU A 133 6.85 15.43 5.10
N ASN A 134 7.60 14.77 5.99
CA ASN A 134 8.04 13.38 5.81
C ASN A 134 7.60 12.56 7.02
N VAL A 135 6.89 11.44 6.76
CA VAL A 135 6.29 10.61 7.81
C VAL A 135 6.86 9.19 7.81
N ILE A 136 6.84 8.54 8.96
CA ILE A 136 7.10 7.12 9.08
C ILE A 136 5.95 6.37 8.38
N ALA A 137 6.29 5.61 7.34
CA ALA A 137 5.29 4.89 6.56
C ALA A 137 4.99 3.49 7.11
N VAL A 138 5.94 2.88 7.82
CA VAL A 138 5.78 1.56 8.44
C VAL A 138 4.64 1.59 9.44
N GLY A 139 3.75 0.59 9.37
CA GLY A 139 2.50 0.56 10.13
C GLY A 139 1.37 1.40 9.54
N ALA A 140 1.65 2.66 9.16
CA ALA A 140 0.64 3.57 8.62
C ALA A 140 0.24 3.25 7.18
N PHE A 141 1.25 2.95 6.34
CA PHE A 141 1.07 2.70 4.91
C PHE A 141 1.43 1.27 4.48
N ASP A 142 1.40 0.30 5.39
CA ASP A 142 1.74 -1.11 5.10
C ASP A 142 0.95 -1.69 3.93
N GLN A 143 -0.30 -1.28 3.77
CA GLN A 143 -1.14 -1.69 2.65
C GLN A 143 -0.58 -1.26 1.28
N PHE A 144 0.20 -0.16 1.23
CA PHE A 144 0.93 0.28 0.04
C PHE A 144 2.29 -0.38 -0.03
N ILE A 145 3.09 -0.28 1.03
CA ILE A 145 4.48 -0.79 1.10
C ILE A 145 4.56 -2.23 0.63
N ASN A 146 3.65 -3.09 1.09
CA ASN A 146 3.59 -4.50 0.71
C ASN A 146 3.25 -4.77 -0.77
N LYS A 147 2.90 -3.74 -1.53
CA LYS A 147 2.52 -3.83 -2.95
C LYS A 147 3.39 -2.97 -3.86
N LEU A 148 4.29 -2.18 -3.30
CA LEU A 148 5.24 -1.42 -4.10
C LEU A 148 6.17 -2.36 -4.87
N ALA A 149 6.39 -2.06 -6.14
CA ALA A 149 7.39 -2.77 -6.95
C ALA A 149 8.83 -2.39 -6.55
N GLY A 150 8.99 -1.27 -5.86
CA GLY A 150 10.24 -0.71 -5.38
C GLY A 150 10.10 0.75 -5.00
N VAL A 151 11.20 1.38 -4.59
CA VAL A 151 11.28 2.81 -4.28
C VAL A 151 12.31 3.49 -5.19
N PRO A 152 12.10 4.77 -5.58
CA PRO A 152 10.93 5.56 -5.22
C PRO A 152 9.68 5.09 -5.98
N THR A 153 8.54 5.21 -5.33
CA THR A 153 7.23 5.12 -5.98
C THR A 153 6.37 6.30 -5.50
N THR A 154 5.77 7.00 -6.45
CA THR A 154 4.90 8.13 -6.16
C THR A 154 3.46 7.78 -6.47
N VAL A 155 2.56 8.06 -5.52
CA VAL A 155 1.11 7.92 -5.68
C VAL A 155 0.43 9.27 -5.41
N PHE A 156 -0.78 9.44 -5.94
CA PHE A 156 -1.54 10.66 -5.85
C PHE A 156 -2.82 10.38 -5.07
N ILE A 157 -3.09 11.19 -4.05
CA ILE A 157 -4.18 10.97 -3.09
C ILE A 157 -5.01 12.24 -3.00
N ASP A 158 -6.34 12.13 -3.23
CA ASP A 158 -7.24 13.26 -3.12
C ASP A 158 -7.52 13.61 -1.64
N LYS A 159 -8.22 14.71 -1.41
CA LYS A 159 -8.59 15.20 -0.07
C LYS A 159 -9.46 14.24 0.76
N ASN A 160 -10.03 13.21 0.14
CA ASN A 160 -10.83 12.19 0.80
C ASN A 160 -10.01 10.91 1.11
N GLY A 161 -8.70 10.93 0.84
CA GLY A 161 -7.82 9.77 1.01
C GLY A 161 -7.92 8.73 -0.11
N LYS A 162 -8.57 9.06 -1.23
CA LYS A 162 -8.69 8.17 -2.39
C LYS A 162 -7.47 8.30 -3.29
N VAL A 163 -6.95 7.17 -3.75
CA VAL A 163 -5.88 7.14 -4.77
C VAL A 163 -6.47 7.52 -6.12
N VAL A 164 -5.83 8.48 -6.78
CA VAL A 164 -6.21 9.02 -8.10
C VAL A 164 -5.04 8.95 -9.06
N GLY A 165 -5.30 8.93 -10.37
CA GLY A 165 -4.26 8.78 -11.38
C GLY A 165 -3.53 7.43 -11.31
N GLU A 166 -2.39 7.34 -11.98
CA GLU A 166 -1.57 6.14 -12.03
C GLU A 166 -0.31 6.31 -11.16
N PRO A 167 0.08 5.27 -10.39
CA PRO A 167 1.32 5.32 -9.62
C PRO A 167 2.53 5.37 -10.56
N VAL A 168 3.53 6.15 -10.20
CA VAL A 168 4.77 6.26 -10.95
C VAL A 168 5.90 5.58 -10.19
N VAL A 169 6.49 4.54 -10.79
CA VAL A 169 7.62 3.78 -10.22
C VAL A 169 8.93 4.31 -10.79
N GLY A 170 9.89 4.57 -9.90
CA GLY A 170 11.21 5.13 -10.21
C GLY A 170 11.24 6.66 -10.13
N ALA A 171 12.45 7.22 -10.08
CA ALA A 171 12.73 8.66 -9.99
C ALA A 171 12.37 9.37 -11.32
N LYS A 172 11.16 9.92 -11.40
CA LYS A 172 10.58 10.45 -12.64
C LYS A 172 9.76 11.72 -12.39
N VAL A 173 10.40 12.75 -11.89
CA VAL A 173 9.78 14.00 -11.45
C VAL A 173 8.85 14.61 -12.50
N GLU A 174 9.21 14.56 -13.80
CA GLU A 174 8.37 15.10 -14.88
C GLU A 174 7.08 14.26 -15.09
N GLU A 175 7.12 12.95 -14.84
CA GLU A 175 5.89 12.13 -14.86
C GLU A 175 4.99 12.47 -13.68
N TYR A 176 5.56 12.79 -12.49
CA TYR A 176 4.78 13.23 -11.34
C TYR A 176 4.06 14.53 -11.61
N LYS A 177 4.76 15.53 -12.17
CA LYS A 177 4.19 16.83 -12.58
C LYS A 177 3.03 16.65 -13.55
N LYS A 178 3.22 15.78 -14.55
CA LYS A 178 2.17 15.46 -15.51
C LYS A 178 0.91 14.89 -14.87
N GLN A 179 1.04 13.95 -13.91
CA GLN A 179 -0.11 13.39 -13.19
C GLN A 179 -0.88 14.48 -12.40
N VAL A 180 -0.16 15.41 -11.78
CA VAL A 180 -0.77 16.56 -11.09
C VAL A 180 -1.51 17.47 -12.06
N GLU A 181 -0.90 17.81 -13.20
CA GLU A 181 -1.54 18.63 -14.22
C GLU A 181 -2.80 17.98 -14.80
N ASP A 182 -2.73 16.69 -15.11
CA ASP A 182 -3.86 15.91 -15.63
C ASP A 182 -5.02 15.94 -14.61
N TYR A 183 -4.74 15.65 -13.34
CA TYR A 183 -5.74 15.69 -12.25
C TYR A 183 -6.41 17.08 -12.13
N LEU A 184 -5.61 18.15 -12.08
CA LEU A 184 -6.13 19.51 -11.92
C LEU A 184 -6.97 19.96 -13.13
N ASN A 185 -6.67 19.45 -14.33
CA ASN A 185 -7.45 19.76 -15.53
C ASN A 185 -8.79 19.03 -15.56
N GLU A 186 -8.88 17.82 -14.97
CA GLU A 186 -10.13 17.06 -14.84
C GLU A 186 -11.09 17.66 -13.81
N GLN A 187 -10.61 18.52 -12.91
CA GLN A 187 -11.43 19.17 -11.89
C GLN A 187 -12.04 20.52 -12.36
N LYS A 188 -11.69 21.00 -13.54
CA LYS A 188 -12.23 22.27 -14.12
C LYS A 188 -13.51 22.04 -14.89
#